data_e59ab990d602289857734a2fd5816505
#
_entry.id   e59ab990d602289857734a2fd5816505
#
_cell.length_a   1.000
_cell.length_b   1.000
_cell.length_c   1.000
_cell.angle_alpha   90.00
_cell.angle_beta   90.00
_cell.angle_gamma   90.00
#
_symmetry.space_group_name_H-M   'P 1'
#
loop_
_entity.id
_entity.type
_entity.pdbx_description
1 polymer ?
#
loop_
_entity_poly.entity_id
_entity_poly.type
_entity_poly.pdbx_seq_one_letter_code
_entity_poly.pdbx_strand_id
1 'polypeptide(L)'
;MGFTENDRQKLNLLFTKMESIGDSVDVFQSVLTKAIQIIDTQAKHICFLNSQINVSNYRTDAQQQYNRMESLRAINLNPAVNGNDAVKIMMDIAKEIEAKATDDSGNKVTVGLTEDHIQRCHFLGDKKNKLICKFIPYKMRMKILLNKKVINGAKTSKFKDVFICEDLTPMRNRLVWYIKQKCKTKFTKLHTRNGVIRVKKEGHESDSDPWLRISNPDELFPHLDPDDVFDIELFNKDLHGFKLLPDIPEPNFLDELLEELKTNNDDDEDDDKDE
;
A
#
# COMPACT_ATOMS: atom_id res chain seq x y z
N MET A 1 45.96 -61.55 -25.53
CA MET A 1 44.80 -62.14 -24.84
C MET A 1 43.53 -61.72 -25.58
N GLY A 2 42.79 -62.65 -26.15
CA GLY A 2 41.55 -62.31 -26.89
C GLY A 2 40.34 -62.26 -25.96
N PHE A 3 39.41 -61.35 -26.17
CA PHE A 3 38.10 -61.32 -25.52
C PHE A 3 37.40 -62.68 -25.70
N THR A 4 36.90 -63.25 -24.60
CA THR A 4 36.11 -64.48 -24.66
C THR A 4 34.68 -64.19 -25.10
N GLU A 5 33.96 -65.17 -25.63
CA GLU A 5 32.54 -65.01 -26.01
C GLU A 5 31.68 -64.54 -24.86
N ASN A 6 31.99 -64.93 -23.63
CA ASN A 6 31.33 -64.49 -22.40
C ASN A 6 31.58 -62.99 -22.14
N ASP A 7 32.76 -62.47 -22.45
CA ASP A 7 33.08 -61.07 -22.30
C ASP A 7 32.33 -60.19 -23.32
N ARG A 8 32.16 -60.67 -24.54
CA ARG A 8 31.34 -60.02 -25.59
C ARG A 8 29.86 -59.95 -25.18
N GLN A 9 29.32 -61.03 -24.61
CA GLN A 9 27.92 -61.05 -24.16
C GLN A 9 27.71 -60.08 -22.98
N LYS A 10 28.65 -59.97 -22.06
CA LYS A 10 28.58 -58.97 -20.98
C LYS A 10 28.65 -57.55 -21.47
N LEU A 11 29.51 -57.28 -22.45
CA LEU A 11 29.64 -55.96 -23.10
C LEU A 11 28.33 -55.56 -23.78
N ASN A 12 27.75 -56.45 -24.57
CA ASN A 12 26.46 -56.17 -25.24
C ASN A 12 25.34 -55.91 -24.23
N LEU A 13 25.29 -56.66 -23.10
CA LEU A 13 24.31 -56.40 -22.05
C LEU A 13 24.51 -55.04 -21.38
N LEU A 14 25.77 -54.61 -21.20
CA LEU A 14 26.09 -53.29 -20.67
C LEU A 14 25.64 -52.17 -21.65
N PHE A 15 25.93 -52.32 -22.95
CA PHE A 15 25.47 -51.35 -23.93
C PHE A 15 23.94 -51.24 -23.97
N THR A 16 23.20 -52.33 -23.96
CA THR A 16 21.72 -52.30 -23.93
C THR A 16 21.20 -51.62 -22.63
N LYS A 17 21.87 -51.81 -21.49
CA LYS A 17 21.50 -51.12 -20.26
C LYS A 17 21.82 -49.63 -20.31
N MET A 18 22.94 -49.23 -20.93
CA MET A 18 23.30 -47.82 -21.10
C MET A 18 22.31 -47.12 -22.04
N GLU A 19 21.91 -47.73 -23.15
CA GLU A 19 20.86 -47.21 -24.03
C GLU A 19 19.54 -47.03 -23.29
N SER A 20 19.11 -48.02 -22.50
CA SER A 20 17.89 -47.92 -21.69
C SER A 20 17.95 -46.82 -20.60
N ILE A 21 19.14 -46.54 -20.07
CA ILE A 21 19.36 -45.42 -19.14
C ILE A 21 19.26 -44.09 -19.89
N GLY A 22 19.89 -43.99 -21.07
CA GLY A 22 19.78 -42.80 -21.95
C GLY A 22 18.33 -42.46 -22.25
N ASP A 23 17.55 -43.42 -22.76
CA ASP A 23 16.11 -43.22 -23.02
C ASP A 23 15.34 -42.75 -21.77
N SER A 24 15.70 -43.24 -20.58
CA SER A 24 15.05 -42.86 -19.34
C SER A 24 15.41 -41.42 -18.93
N VAL A 25 16.64 -40.98 -19.17
CA VAL A 25 17.10 -39.62 -18.94
C VAL A 25 16.37 -38.63 -19.84
N ASP A 26 16.22 -38.95 -21.13
CA ASP A 26 15.49 -38.09 -22.09
C ASP A 26 14.01 -37.94 -21.71
N VAL A 27 13.37 -39.00 -21.28
CA VAL A 27 11.99 -38.95 -20.76
C VAL A 27 11.91 -38.05 -19.51
N PHE A 28 12.86 -38.19 -18.59
CA PHE A 28 12.92 -37.37 -17.39
C PHE A 28 13.11 -35.91 -17.71
N GLN A 29 14.03 -35.54 -18.60
CA GLN A 29 14.24 -34.17 -19.08
C GLN A 29 12.97 -33.58 -19.70
N SER A 30 12.27 -34.34 -20.52
CA SER A 30 11.01 -33.93 -21.14
C SER A 30 9.94 -33.63 -20.08
N VAL A 31 9.82 -34.48 -19.05
CA VAL A 31 8.87 -34.29 -17.95
C VAL A 31 9.24 -33.06 -17.11
N LEU A 32 10.52 -32.89 -16.80
CA LEU A 32 11.01 -31.72 -16.06
C LEU A 32 10.73 -30.42 -16.81
N THR A 33 11.03 -30.37 -18.10
CA THR A 33 10.73 -29.19 -18.94
C THR A 33 9.25 -28.82 -18.94
N LYS A 34 8.37 -29.83 -19.06
CA LYS A 34 6.92 -29.59 -18.96
C LYS A 34 6.48 -29.10 -17.59
N ALA A 35 7.05 -29.65 -16.51
CA ALA A 35 6.76 -29.20 -15.15
C ALA A 35 7.15 -27.75 -14.93
N ILE A 36 8.33 -27.34 -15.40
CA ILE A 36 8.81 -25.96 -15.34
C ILE A 36 7.87 -25.02 -16.11
N GLN A 37 7.45 -25.38 -17.33
CA GLN A 37 6.48 -24.58 -18.11
C GLN A 37 5.14 -24.39 -17.38
N ILE A 38 4.66 -25.42 -16.69
CA ILE A 38 3.43 -25.34 -15.88
C ILE A 38 3.63 -24.39 -14.72
N ILE A 39 4.75 -24.47 -14.00
CA ILE A 39 5.08 -23.59 -12.88
C ILE A 39 5.15 -22.13 -13.34
N ASP A 40 5.82 -21.83 -14.45
CA ASP A 40 5.89 -20.48 -15.01
C ASP A 40 4.49 -19.94 -15.36
N THR A 41 3.68 -20.75 -16.03
CA THR A 41 2.30 -20.38 -16.35
C THR A 41 1.49 -20.07 -15.08
N GLN A 42 1.62 -20.90 -14.05
CA GLN A 42 0.93 -20.68 -12.78
C GLN A 42 1.42 -19.41 -12.08
N ALA A 43 2.73 -19.15 -12.09
CA ALA A 43 3.29 -17.92 -11.53
C ALA A 43 2.73 -16.66 -12.20
N LYS A 44 2.67 -16.64 -13.54
CA LYS A 44 2.05 -15.54 -14.31
C LYS A 44 0.56 -15.36 -13.97
N HIS A 45 -0.19 -16.44 -13.79
CA HIS A 45 -1.58 -16.38 -13.36
C HIS A 45 -1.72 -15.80 -11.95
N ILE A 46 -0.83 -16.18 -11.02
CA ILE A 46 -0.84 -15.64 -9.64
C ILE A 46 -0.55 -14.12 -9.66
N CYS A 47 0.44 -13.67 -10.44
CA CYS A 47 0.72 -12.24 -10.61
C CYS A 47 -0.50 -11.48 -11.12
N PHE A 48 -1.15 -12.01 -12.16
CA PHE A 48 -2.36 -11.41 -12.70
C PHE A 48 -3.49 -11.34 -11.67
N LEU A 49 -3.74 -12.41 -10.92
CA LEU A 49 -4.78 -12.45 -9.88
C LEU A 49 -4.46 -11.47 -8.75
N ASN A 50 -3.21 -11.37 -8.31
CA ASN A 50 -2.79 -10.40 -7.29
C ASN A 50 -3.07 -8.96 -7.74
N SER A 51 -2.73 -8.61 -8.97
CA SER A 51 -3.05 -7.31 -9.56
C SER A 51 -4.55 -7.03 -9.57
N GLN A 52 -5.39 -8.00 -9.98
CA GLN A 52 -6.85 -7.84 -9.98
C GLN A 52 -7.41 -7.67 -8.55
N ILE A 53 -6.88 -8.38 -7.58
CA ILE A 53 -7.27 -8.24 -6.17
C ILE A 53 -6.89 -6.84 -5.66
N ASN A 54 -5.69 -6.34 -5.94
CA ASN A 54 -5.27 -5.00 -5.54
C ASN A 54 -6.16 -3.92 -6.16
N VAL A 55 -6.48 -4.01 -7.45
CA VAL A 55 -7.43 -3.10 -8.11
C VAL A 55 -8.82 -3.14 -7.46
N SER A 56 -9.32 -4.34 -7.11
CA SER A 56 -10.59 -4.49 -6.40
C SER A 56 -10.55 -3.85 -5.01
N ASN A 57 -9.44 -4.02 -4.27
CA ASN A 57 -9.21 -3.41 -2.98
C ASN A 57 -9.19 -1.88 -3.06
N TYR A 58 -8.56 -1.30 -4.09
CA TYR A 58 -8.55 0.16 -4.30
C TYR A 58 -9.95 0.71 -4.62
N ARG A 59 -10.75 -0.01 -5.40
CA ARG A 59 -12.16 0.36 -5.68
C ARG A 59 -12.99 0.34 -4.40
N THR A 60 -12.83 -0.71 -3.60
CA THR A 60 -13.51 -0.84 -2.30
C THR A 60 -13.10 0.28 -1.35
N ASP A 61 -11.79 0.61 -1.27
CA ASP A 61 -11.30 1.74 -0.49
C ASP A 61 -11.92 3.06 -0.96
N ALA A 62 -11.97 3.29 -2.26
CA ALA A 62 -12.56 4.50 -2.83
C ALA A 62 -14.04 4.67 -2.47
N GLN A 63 -14.82 3.58 -2.52
CA GLN A 63 -16.22 3.57 -2.09
C GLN A 63 -16.36 3.84 -0.59
N GLN A 64 -15.55 3.18 0.23
CA GLN A 64 -15.53 3.41 1.67
C GLN A 64 -15.14 4.86 2.00
N GLN A 65 -14.15 5.42 1.30
CA GLN A 65 -13.73 6.80 1.49
C GLN A 65 -14.81 7.79 1.07
N TYR A 66 -15.52 7.50 -0.01
CA TYR A 66 -16.67 8.34 -0.43
C TYR A 66 -17.71 8.46 0.69
N ASN A 67 -18.07 7.35 1.34
CA ASN A 67 -19.01 7.34 2.46
C ASN A 67 -18.50 8.09 3.71
N ARG A 68 -17.18 8.31 3.81
CA ARG A 68 -16.52 9.04 4.91
C ARG A 68 -16.28 10.51 4.60
N MET A 69 -16.51 10.96 3.36
CA MET A 69 -16.21 12.33 2.95
C MET A 69 -16.95 13.40 3.75
N GLU A 70 -18.09 13.06 4.33
CA GLU A 70 -18.88 13.95 5.18
C GLU A 70 -18.46 13.92 6.66
N SER A 71 -17.49 13.09 7.00
CA SER A 71 -17.06 12.88 8.38
C SER A 71 -15.74 13.59 8.69
N LEU A 72 -15.61 14.03 9.96
CA LEU A 72 -14.36 14.48 10.58
C LEU A 72 -14.07 13.65 11.80
N ARG A 73 -12.79 13.54 12.12
CA ARG A 73 -12.31 13.02 13.41
C ARG A 73 -11.71 14.14 14.23
N ALA A 74 -12.00 14.14 15.53
CA ALA A 74 -11.23 14.87 16.51
C ALA A 74 -10.46 13.83 17.35
N ILE A 75 -9.16 14.01 17.46
CA ILE A 75 -8.24 13.10 18.17
C ILE A 75 -7.51 13.84 19.27
N ASN A 76 -6.94 13.10 20.22
CA ASN A 76 -6.32 13.61 21.45
C ASN A 76 -7.30 14.35 22.37
N LEU A 77 -8.55 13.92 22.41
CA LEU A 77 -9.51 14.40 23.40
C LEU A 77 -9.11 13.90 24.80
N ASN A 78 -9.27 14.78 25.78
CA ASN A 78 -9.16 14.40 27.18
C ASN A 78 -10.56 14.46 27.80
N PRO A 79 -11.20 13.35 28.15
CA PRO A 79 -12.55 13.32 28.70
C PRO A 79 -12.71 14.16 29.98
N ALA A 80 -11.66 14.28 30.82
CA ALA A 80 -11.67 15.08 32.02
C ALA A 80 -11.76 16.60 31.72
N VAL A 81 -11.28 17.05 30.56
CA VAL A 81 -11.26 18.45 30.13
C VAL A 81 -12.39 18.75 29.14
N ASN A 82 -12.56 17.84 28.15
CA ASN A 82 -13.48 18.06 27.05
C ASN A 82 -14.90 17.54 27.34
N GLY A 83 -15.07 16.67 28.34
CA GLY A 83 -16.35 16.05 28.69
C GLY A 83 -16.59 14.74 27.94
N ASN A 84 -17.76 14.13 28.16
CA ASN A 84 -18.13 12.81 27.66
C ASN A 84 -19.27 12.84 26.64
N ASP A 85 -19.72 14.00 26.19
CA ASP A 85 -20.75 14.15 25.16
C ASP A 85 -20.08 14.52 23.83
N ALA A 86 -20.11 13.60 22.88
CA ALA A 86 -19.45 13.75 21.60
C ALA A 86 -20.07 14.88 20.75
N VAL A 87 -21.39 15.05 20.78
CA VAL A 87 -22.10 16.10 20.03
C VAL A 87 -21.73 17.46 20.62
N LYS A 88 -21.82 17.60 21.94
CA LYS A 88 -21.46 18.82 22.64
C LYS A 88 -20.02 19.23 22.41
N ILE A 89 -19.09 18.28 22.42
CA ILE A 89 -17.67 18.53 22.11
C ILE A 89 -17.51 19.11 20.69
N MET A 90 -18.18 18.53 19.70
CA MET A 90 -18.10 19.03 18.31
C MET A 90 -18.72 20.42 18.17
N MET A 91 -19.85 20.67 18.86
CA MET A 91 -20.47 21.98 18.92
C MET A 91 -19.55 23.03 19.57
N ASP A 92 -18.89 22.68 20.68
CA ASP A 92 -17.95 23.56 21.38
C ASP A 92 -16.70 23.85 20.50
N ILE A 93 -16.20 22.88 19.76
CA ILE A 93 -15.13 23.09 18.77
C ILE A 93 -15.57 24.09 17.68
N ALA A 94 -16.78 23.96 17.17
CA ALA A 94 -17.32 24.90 16.18
C ALA A 94 -17.43 26.33 16.73
N LYS A 95 -17.92 26.48 17.96
CA LYS A 95 -18.00 27.80 18.66
C LYS A 95 -16.61 28.39 18.88
N GLU A 96 -15.62 27.58 19.22
CA GLU A 96 -14.25 28.04 19.42
C GLU A 96 -13.66 28.55 18.10
N ILE A 97 -13.95 27.87 16.97
CA ILE A 97 -13.57 28.33 15.63
C ILE A 97 -14.23 29.66 15.30
N GLU A 98 -15.53 29.80 15.52
CA GLU A 98 -16.26 31.08 15.31
C GLU A 98 -15.70 32.25 16.11
N ALA A 99 -15.29 31.96 17.35
CA ALA A 99 -14.73 32.97 18.23
C ALA A 99 -13.35 33.50 17.79
N LYS A 100 -12.57 32.67 17.11
CA LYS A 100 -11.13 32.93 16.83
C LYS A 100 -10.75 33.00 15.37
N ALA A 101 -11.51 32.38 14.47
CA ALA A 101 -11.17 32.33 13.05
C ALA A 101 -11.60 33.60 12.31
N THR A 102 -10.71 34.07 11.45
CA THR A 102 -10.99 35.11 10.44
C THR A 102 -10.72 34.54 9.06
N ASP A 103 -11.48 34.99 8.06
CA ASP A 103 -11.21 34.68 6.66
C ASP A 103 -10.04 35.52 6.10
N ASP A 104 -9.68 35.30 4.85
CA ASP A 104 -8.59 36.02 4.18
C ASP A 104 -8.85 37.53 4.05
N SER A 105 -10.11 37.96 4.23
CA SER A 105 -10.53 39.35 4.22
C SER A 105 -10.61 39.97 5.62
N GLY A 106 -10.23 39.20 6.66
CA GLY A 106 -10.27 39.65 8.07
C GLY A 106 -11.65 39.57 8.73
N ASN A 107 -12.69 39.05 8.05
CA ASN A 107 -14.01 38.88 8.62
C ASN A 107 -14.07 37.63 9.50
N LYS A 108 -14.89 37.70 10.57
CA LYS A 108 -15.10 36.52 11.42
C LYS A 108 -15.76 35.39 10.66
N VAL A 109 -15.20 34.18 10.83
CA VAL A 109 -15.77 32.97 10.25
C VAL A 109 -17.00 32.55 11.05
N THR A 110 -18.14 32.46 10.41
CA THR A 110 -19.36 31.87 11.01
C THR A 110 -19.50 30.43 10.57
N VAL A 111 -19.36 29.50 11.49
CA VAL A 111 -19.60 28.05 11.23
C VAL A 111 -21.10 27.80 11.25
N GLY A 112 -21.80 28.28 12.26
CA GLY A 112 -23.26 28.13 12.40
C GLY A 112 -23.69 26.67 12.59
N LEU A 113 -22.89 25.87 13.32
CA LEU A 113 -23.17 24.46 13.56
C LEU A 113 -24.32 24.33 14.59
N THR A 114 -25.37 23.58 14.23
CA THR A 114 -26.45 23.15 15.12
C THR A 114 -26.46 21.62 15.20
N GLU A 115 -27.20 21.06 16.16
CA GLU A 115 -27.35 19.60 16.27
C GLU A 115 -27.98 18.99 15.04
N ASP A 116 -28.91 19.66 14.38
CA ASP A 116 -29.59 19.21 13.14
C ASP A 116 -28.61 19.05 11.97
N HIS A 117 -27.45 19.70 12.04
CA HIS A 117 -26.39 19.54 11.05
C HIS A 117 -25.52 18.28 11.30
N ILE A 118 -25.72 17.58 12.42
CA ILE A 118 -24.96 16.42 12.80
C ILE A 118 -25.82 15.17 12.58
N GLN A 119 -25.46 14.34 11.58
CA GLN A 119 -26.12 13.08 11.35
C GLN A 119 -25.77 12.03 12.40
N ARG A 120 -24.51 12.00 12.81
CA ARG A 120 -24.00 11.04 13.79
C ARG A 120 -22.71 11.57 14.41
N CYS A 121 -22.59 11.48 15.71
CA CYS A 121 -21.37 11.83 16.43
C CYS A 121 -21.17 10.87 17.61
N HIS A 122 -20.02 10.23 17.72
CA HIS A 122 -19.73 9.27 18.78
C HIS A 122 -18.22 9.13 19.00
N PHE A 123 -17.86 8.61 20.15
CA PHE A 123 -16.46 8.27 20.45
C PHE A 123 -16.02 6.98 19.75
N LEU A 124 -14.73 6.90 19.44
CA LEU A 124 -14.07 5.72 18.92
C LEU A 124 -13.25 5.08 20.06
N GLY A 125 -13.59 3.84 20.38
CA GLY A 125 -12.94 3.06 21.44
C GLY A 125 -13.24 3.53 22.86
N ASP A 126 -12.85 2.73 23.84
CA ASP A 126 -13.22 2.90 25.25
C ASP A 126 -12.56 4.10 25.92
N LYS A 127 -11.38 4.50 25.46
CA LYS A 127 -10.63 5.64 26.01
C LYS A 127 -11.25 6.99 25.75
N LYS A 128 -12.27 7.07 24.89
CA LYS A 128 -12.98 8.31 24.50
C LYS A 128 -12.06 9.47 24.09
N ASN A 129 -10.84 9.17 23.69
CA ASN A 129 -9.85 10.15 23.25
C ASN A 129 -9.93 10.48 21.75
N LYS A 130 -10.87 9.89 21.06
CA LYS A 130 -11.15 10.12 19.65
C LYS A 130 -12.66 10.12 19.44
N LEU A 131 -13.14 11.03 18.63
CA LEU A 131 -14.53 11.03 18.15
C LEU A 131 -14.56 11.11 16.64
N ILE A 132 -15.66 10.62 16.08
CA ILE A 132 -16.04 10.79 14.69
C ILE A 132 -17.38 11.50 14.64
N CYS A 133 -17.48 12.51 13.76
CA CYS A 133 -18.70 13.26 13.53
C CYS A 133 -19.02 13.29 12.05
N LYS A 134 -20.21 12.83 11.66
CA LYS A 134 -20.73 12.89 10.29
C LYS A 134 -21.73 14.04 10.20
N PHE A 135 -21.53 14.91 9.20
CA PHE A 135 -22.32 16.11 8.98
C PHE A 135 -23.31 15.89 7.84
N ILE A 136 -24.51 16.43 7.95
CA ILE A 136 -25.49 16.41 6.85
C ILE A 136 -25.04 17.38 5.75
N PRO A 137 -24.76 18.68 6.05
CA PRO A 137 -24.23 19.59 5.02
C PRO A 137 -22.72 19.48 4.92
N TYR A 138 -22.21 19.06 3.77
CA TYR A 138 -20.78 19.07 3.46
C TYR A 138 -20.10 20.42 3.76
N LYS A 139 -20.83 21.52 3.57
CA LYS A 139 -20.34 22.88 3.83
C LYS A 139 -19.95 23.10 5.30
N MET A 140 -20.67 22.51 6.25
CA MET A 140 -20.35 22.63 7.68
C MET A 140 -19.05 21.91 8.02
N ARG A 141 -18.90 20.70 7.55
CA ARG A 141 -17.64 19.96 7.65
C ARG A 141 -16.46 20.77 7.12
N MET A 142 -16.61 21.37 5.93
CA MET A 142 -15.53 22.14 5.31
C MET A 142 -15.17 23.39 6.10
N LYS A 143 -16.13 24.12 6.67
CA LYS A 143 -15.85 25.27 7.52
C LYS A 143 -15.01 24.90 8.72
N ILE A 144 -15.31 23.78 9.38
CA ILE A 144 -14.54 23.28 10.53
C ILE A 144 -13.14 22.85 10.07
N LEU A 145 -13.04 22.08 8.99
CA LEU A 145 -11.77 21.53 8.51
C LEU A 145 -10.79 22.62 8.05
N LEU A 146 -11.26 23.62 7.34
CA LEU A 146 -10.42 24.71 6.84
C LEU A 146 -9.88 25.58 7.98
N ASN A 147 -10.68 25.77 9.04
CA ASN A 147 -10.33 26.61 10.17
C ASN A 147 -9.72 25.86 11.37
N LYS A 148 -9.42 24.57 11.22
CA LYS A 148 -8.89 23.70 12.29
C LYS A 148 -7.59 24.21 12.93
N LYS A 149 -6.79 25.00 12.22
CA LYS A 149 -5.52 25.55 12.72
C LYS A 149 -5.73 26.44 13.95
N VAL A 150 -6.87 27.09 14.04
CA VAL A 150 -7.23 27.97 15.17
C VAL A 150 -7.36 27.18 16.46
N ILE A 151 -7.82 25.92 16.40
CA ILE A 151 -7.91 25.03 17.56
C ILE A 151 -6.52 24.58 17.99
N ASN A 152 -5.69 24.14 17.05
CA ASN A 152 -4.37 23.55 17.33
C ASN A 152 -3.34 24.58 17.83
N GLY A 153 -3.55 25.88 17.58
CA GLY A 153 -2.62 26.95 17.92
C GLY A 153 -2.97 27.72 19.20
N ALA A 154 -4.15 27.50 19.75
CA ALA A 154 -4.66 28.34 20.89
C ALA A 154 -4.16 27.81 22.23
N LYS A 155 -3.09 28.41 22.78
CA LYS A 155 -2.49 28.02 24.06
C LYS A 155 -3.48 28.02 25.26
N THR A 156 -4.55 28.79 25.19
CA THR A 156 -5.57 28.94 26.25
C THR A 156 -6.85 28.13 26.03
N SER A 157 -7.00 27.48 24.89
CA SER A 157 -8.18 26.67 24.58
C SER A 157 -8.17 25.33 25.30
N LYS A 158 -9.35 24.89 25.78
CA LYS A 158 -9.53 23.51 26.27
C LYS A 158 -9.30 22.45 25.17
N PHE A 159 -9.19 22.88 23.91
CA PHE A 159 -8.94 22.02 22.74
C PHE A 159 -7.53 22.16 22.15
N LYS A 160 -6.58 22.80 22.86
CA LYS A 160 -5.22 23.10 22.38
C LYS A 160 -4.46 21.87 21.83
N ASP A 161 -4.73 20.68 22.39
CA ASP A 161 -4.08 19.43 22.03
C ASP A 161 -4.93 18.57 21.09
N VAL A 162 -6.11 19.06 20.71
CA VAL A 162 -7.05 18.34 19.86
C VAL A 162 -6.71 18.57 18.39
N PHE A 163 -6.58 17.48 17.64
CA PHE A 163 -6.35 17.52 16.20
C PHE A 163 -7.62 17.15 15.46
N ILE A 164 -8.05 18.04 14.56
CA ILE A 164 -9.17 17.79 13.66
C ILE A 164 -8.61 17.35 12.31
N CYS A 165 -9.06 16.21 11.85
CA CYS A 165 -8.66 15.65 10.56
C CYS A 165 -9.83 15.00 9.83
N GLU A 166 -9.63 14.68 8.56
CA GLU A 166 -10.57 13.90 7.78
C GLU A 166 -10.68 12.48 8.30
N ASP A 167 -11.85 11.88 8.13
CA ASP A 167 -12.06 10.45 8.38
C ASP A 167 -11.57 9.66 7.17
N LEU A 168 -10.31 9.25 7.21
CA LEU A 168 -9.70 8.43 6.17
C LEU A 168 -9.97 6.94 6.42
N THR A 169 -10.03 6.17 5.33
CA THR A 169 -10.02 4.71 5.40
C THR A 169 -8.73 4.19 6.04
N PRO A 170 -8.69 2.95 6.54
CA PRO A 170 -7.47 2.36 7.09
C PRO A 170 -6.30 2.41 6.10
N MET A 171 -6.55 2.06 4.82
CA MET A 171 -5.52 2.08 3.77
C MET A 171 -4.95 3.49 3.56
N ARG A 172 -5.80 4.53 3.43
CA ARG A 172 -5.33 5.92 3.24
C ARG A 172 -4.62 6.47 4.47
N ASN A 173 -5.07 6.14 5.67
CA ASN A 173 -4.34 6.48 6.89
C ASN A 173 -2.95 5.85 6.91
N ARG A 174 -2.85 4.57 6.49
CA ARG A 174 -1.58 3.87 6.40
C ARG A 174 -0.67 4.49 5.34
N LEU A 175 -1.23 4.88 4.19
CA LEU A 175 -0.50 5.57 3.12
C LEU A 175 0.05 6.92 3.58
N VAL A 176 -0.75 7.73 4.30
CA VAL A 176 -0.28 8.98 4.93
C VAL A 176 0.86 8.72 5.89
N TRP A 177 0.76 7.68 6.71
CA TRP A 177 1.81 7.30 7.64
C TRP A 177 3.08 6.88 6.88
N TYR A 178 2.95 6.02 5.86
CA TYR A 178 4.06 5.52 5.06
C TYR A 178 4.82 6.67 4.39
N ILE A 179 4.11 7.58 3.74
CA ILE A 179 4.70 8.76 3.09
C ILE A 179 5.47 9.60 4.12
N LYS A 180 4.91 9.82 5.31
CA LYS A 180 5.58 10.61 6.37
C LYS A 180 6.82 9.93 6.94
N GLN A 181 6.87 8.61 6.99
CA GLN A 181 7.98 7.86 7.58
C GLN A 181 9.07 7.52 6.57
N LYS A 182 8.68 7.05 5.39
CA LYS A 182 9.61 6.52 4.39
C LYS A 182 9.93 7.49 3.26
N CYS A 183 9.02 8.41 2.94
CA CYS A 183 9.20 9.36 1.84
C CYS A 183 9.40 10.80 2.32
N LYS A 184 9.83 11.00 3.57
CA LYS A 184 9.97 12.32 4.19
C LYS A 184 10.94 13.24 3.44
N THR A 185 12.00 12.71 2.89
CA THR A 185 12.99 13.45 2.10
C THR A 185 12.50 13.85 0.71
N LYS A 186 11.49 13.14 0.19
CA LYS A 186 10.95 13.35 -1.16
C LYS A 186 9.77 14.30 -1.20
N PHE A 187 9.03 14.37 -0.09
CA PHE A 187 7.82 15.17 0.02
C PHE A 187 7.88 16.11 1.21
N THR A 188 7.94 17.41 0.92
CA THR A 188 8.07 18.47 1.93
C THR A 188 6.75 18.90 2.54
N LYS A 189 5.67 18.84 1.76
CA LYS A 189 4.32 19.18 2.22
C LYS A 189 3.37 18.01 1.97
N LEU A 190 2.55 17.68 2.98
CA LEU A 190 1.51 16.67 2.89
C LEU A 190 0.23 17.19 3.55
N HIS A 191 -0.88 17.12 2.86
CA HIS A 191 -2.21 17.30 3.44
C HIS A 191 -3.23 16.38 2.75
N THR A 192 -4.39 16.22 3.38
CA THR A 192 -5.51 15.48 2.82
C THR A 192 -6.65 16.42 2.51
N ARG A 193 -7.34 16.18 1.40
CA ARG A 193 -8.56 16.90 1.03
C ARG A 193 -9.53 15.96 0.35
N ASN A 194 -10.70 15.79 0.94
CA ASN A 194 -11.73 14.85 0.48
C ASN A 194 -11.23 13.40 0.37
N GLY A 195 -10.43 12.99 1.34
CA GLY A 195 -9.82 11.67 1.37
C GLY A 195 -8.63 11.48 0.41
N VAL A 196 -8.38 12.41 -0.51
CA VAL A 196 -7.20 12.37 -1.39
C VAL A 196 -6.00 12.94 -0.67
N ILE A 197 -4.91 12.19 -0.66
CA ILE A 197 -3.62 12.65 -0.13
C ILE A 197 -2.98 13.54 -1.20
N ARG A 198 -2.52 14.70 -0.79
CA ARG A 198 -1.82 15.66 -1.64
C ARG A 198 -0.45 15.92 -1.09
N VAL A 199 0.56 15.81 -1.93
CA VAL A 199 1.95 16.02 -1.56
C VAL A 199 2.64 16.98 -2.52
N LYS A 200 3.66 17.68 -2.04
CA LYS A 200 4.60 18.43 -2.88
C LYS A 200 5.96 17.78 -2.81
N LYS A 201 6.60 17.61 -3.97
CA LYS A 201 7.98 17.11 -4.04
C LYS A 201 8.94 18.14 -3.47
N GLU A 202 10.09 17.66 -3.01
CA GLU A 202 11.23 18.49 -2.67
C GLU A 202 11.62 19.36 -3.89
N GLY A 203 11.95 20.64 -3.65
CA GLY A 203 12.23 21.62 -4.70
C GLY A 203 11.01 22.22 -5.41
N HIS A 204 9.81 21.70 -5.14
CA HIS A 204 8.52 22.19 -5.71
C HIS A 204 7.59 22.70 -4.60
N GLU A 205 8.06 23.66 -3.81
CA GLU A 205 7.36 24.13 -2.61
C GLU A 205 6.57 25.42 -2.83
N SER A 206 6.69 26.05 -3.98
CA SER A 206 5.94 27.25 -4.33
C SER A 206 4.43 26.96 -4.34
N ASP A 207 3.61 27.94 -3.99
CA ASP A 207 2.15 27.77 -4.04
C ASP A 207 1.63 27.57 -5.45
N SER A 208 2.38 28.01 -6.47
CA SER A 208 2.10 27.78 -7.89
C SER A 208 2.40 26.35 -8.36
N ASP A 209 3.26 25.60 -7.66
CA ASP A 209 3.61 24.25 -8.06
C ASP A 209 2.43 23.28 -7.90
N PRO A 210 2.28 22.33 -8.84
CA PRO A 210 1.17 21.39 -8.79
C PRO A 210 1.29 20.45 -7.59
N TRP A 211 0.15 20.18 -6.95
CA TRP A 211 0.04 19.14 -5.95
C TRP A 211 -0.10 17.77 -6.61
N LEU A 212 0.78 16.84 -6.27
CA LEU A 212 0.59 15.44 -6.62
C LEU A 212 -0.55 14.84 -5.80
N ARG A 213 -1.37 14.03 -6.45
CA ARG A 213 -2.52 13.36 -5.82
C ARG A 213 -2.16 11.88 -5.68
N ILE A 214 -2.35 11.35 -4.49
CA ILE A 214 -2.05 9.96 -4.17
C ILE A 214 -3.27 9.38 -3.44
N SER A 215 -3.93 8.41 -4.03
CA SER A 215 -5.12 7.77 -3.47
C SER A 215 -4.89 6.30 -3.12
N ASN A 216 -3.86 5.70 -3.71
CA ASN A 216 -3.46 4.32 -3.50
C ASN A 216 -1.92 4.19 -3.63
N PRO A 217 -1.32 3.06 -3.23
CA PRO A 217 0.12 2.85 -3.33
C PRO A 217 0.67 2.92 -4.76
N ASP A 218 -0.04 2.42 -5.76
CA ASP A 218 0.44 2.40 -7.16
C ASP A 218 0.66 3.82 -7.70
N GLU A 219 -0.13 4.79 -7.24
CA GLU A 219 0.07 6.21 -7.56
C GLU A 219 1.30 6.82 -6.86
N LEU A 220 1.82 6.16 -5.81
CA LEU A 220 3.04 6.57 -5.12
C LEU A 220 4.30 6.07 -5.84
N PHE A 221 4.28 4.85 -6.38
CA PHE A 221 5.44 4.16 -6.94
C PHE A 221 6.22 5.00 -7.97
N PRO A 222 5.58 5.67 -8.95
CA PRO A 222 6.30 6.48 -9.94
C PRO A 222 7.09 7.68 -9.35
N HIS A 223 6.90 7.95 -8.07
CA HIS A 223 7.51 9.06 -7.35
C HIS A 223 8.58 8.61 -6.34
N LEU A 224 8.81 7.30 -6.25
CA LEU A 224 9.92 6.72 -5.50
C LEU A 224 11.17 6.68 -6.40
N ASP A 225 12.36 6.64 -5.80
CA ASP A 225 13.57 6.39 -6.58
C ASP A 225 13.61 4.93 -7.02
N PRO A 226 14.31 4.60 -8.12
CA PRO A 226 14.43 3.22 -8.59
C PRO A 226 14.94 2.24 -7.53
N ASP A 227 15.79 2.72 -6.62
CA ASP A 227 16.37 1.93 -5.54
C ASP A 227 15.44 1.82 -4.30
N ASP A 228 14.35 2.59 -4.27
CA ASP A 228 13.39 2.56 -3.17
C ASP A 228 12.28 1.54 -3.44
N VAL A 229 12.50 0.33 -2.99
CA VAL A 229 11.46 -0.70 -3.01
C VAL A 229 10.35 -0.34 -2.04
N PHE A 230 9.10 -0.32 -2.50
CA PHE A 230 7.95 -0.15 -1.63
C PHE A 230 7.82 -1.35 -0.69
N ASP A 231 8.02 -1.09 0.60
CA ASP A 231 7.96 -2.12 1.63
C ASP A 231 6.49 -2.50 1.90
N ILE A 232 6.00 -3.48 1.16
CA ILE A 232 4.62 -3.96 1.22
C ILE A 232 4.30 -4.64 2.55
N GLU A 233 5.28 -5.30 3.16
CA GLU A 233 5.10 -5.94 4.47
C GLU A 233 4.94 -4.88 5.55
N LEU A 234 5.81 -3.88 5.54
CA LEU A 234 5.71 -2.74 6.45
C LEU A 234 4.40 -1.98 6.21
N PHE A 235 3.97 -1.80 4.96
CA PHE A 235 2.70 -1.15 4.66
C PHE A 235 1.51 -1.94 5.19
N ASN A 236 1.50 -3.25 5.05
CA ASN A 236 0.44 -4.14 5.52
C ASN A 236 0.44 -4.35 7.04
N LYS A 237 1.54 -4.01 7.72
CA LYS A 237 1.63 -4.11 9.18
C LYS A 237 0.56 -3.24 9.82
N ASP A 238 -0.21 -3.79 10.73
CA ASP A 238 -1.32 -3.11 11.42
C ASP A 238 -2.50 -2.65 10.52
N LEU A 239 -2.53 -3.09 9.26
CA LEU A 239 -3.65 -2.83 8.37
C LEU A 239 -4.75 -3.86 8.63
N HIS A 240 -5.89 -3.42 9.17
CA HIS A 240 -7.07 -4.25 9.37
C HIS A 240 -7.94 -4.24 8.11
N GLY A 241 -8.41 -5.41 7.71
CA GLY A 241 -9.21 -5.61 6.52
C GLY A 241 -8.42 -6.29 5.40
N PHE A 242 -8.49 -5.76 4.19
CA PHE A 242 -7.71 -6.28 3.07
C PHE A 242 -6.25 -5.82 3.16
N LYS A 243 -5.35 -6.68 2.73
CA LYS A 243 -3.92 -6.39 2.57
C LYS A 243 -3.58 -6.29 1.09
N LEU A 244 -2.57 -5.50 0.77
CA LEU A 244 -2.00 -5.53 -0.57
C LEU A 244 -1.23 -6.82 -0.76
N LEU A 245 -1.36 -7.41 -1.94
CA LEU A 245 -0.58 -8.57 -2.33
C LEU A 245 0.68 -8.11 -3.06
N PRO A 246 1.82 -8.76 -2.80
CA PRO A 246 3.06 -8.43 -3.51
C PRO A 246 2.90 -8.71 -4.99
N ASP A 247 3.49 -7.85 -5.82
CA ASP A 247 3.79 -8.22 -7.18
C ASP A 247 4.91 -9.27 -7.12
N ILE A 248 4.58 -10.47 -7.52
CA ILE A 248 5.58 -11.53 -7.66
C ILE A 248 6.37 -11.15 -8.92
N PRO A 249 7.69 -10.95 -8.83
CA PRO A 249 8.49 -10.71 -10.02
C PRO A 249 8.25 -11.86 -11.00
N GLU A 250 8.13 -11.54 -12.31
CA GLU A 250 8.05 -12.59 -13.33
C GLU A 250 9.23 -13.53 -13.13
N PRO A 251 9.00 -14.82 -12.95
CA PRO A 251 10.09 -15.75 -12.74
C PRO A 251 10.94 -15.83 -13.99
N ASN A 252 12.12 -15.25 -13.96
CA ASN A 252 13.18 -15.49 -14.95
C ASN A 252 13.83 -16.87 -14.75
N PHE A 253 13.26 -17.64 -13.83
CA PHE A 253 13.77 -18.94 -13.40
C PHE A 253 13.95 -19.95 -14.55
N LEU A 254 13.11 -19.84 -15.57
CA LEU A 254 13.20 -20.70 -16.76
C LEU A 254 14.40 -20.34 -17.64
N ASP A 255 14.64 -19.05 -17.84
CA ASP A 255 15.74 -18.57 -18.67
C ASP A 255 17.07 -18.87 -18.01
N GLU A 256 17.18 -18.65 -16.69
CA GLU A 256 18.36 -18.97 -15.88
C GLU A 256 18.65 -20.48 -15.86
N LEU A 257 17.63 -21.32 -15.67
CA LEU A 257 17.77 -22.79 -15.65
C LEU A 257 18.07 -23.38 -17.03
N LEU A 258 17.50 -22.81 -18.09
CA LEU A 258 17.80 -23.20 -19.47
C LEU A 258 19.20 -22.77 -19.90
N GLU A 259 19.71 -21.65 -19.42
CA GLU A 259 21.11 -21.25 -19.62
C GLU A 259 22.06 -22.16 -18.86
N GLU A 260 21.79 -22.49 -17.57
CA GLU A 260 22.59 -23.44 -16.80
C GLU A 260 22.62 -24.85 -17.44
N LEU A 261 21.50 -25.31 -17.97
CA LEU A 261 21.42 -26.61 -18.65
C LEU A 261 22.16 -26.62 -20.00
N LYS A 262 22.25 -25.49 -20.71
CA LYS A 262 23.03 -25.36 -21.95
C LYS A 262 24.52 -25.32 -21.68
N THR A 263 24.97 -24.54 -20.69
CA THR A 263 26.39 -24.42 -20.34
C THR A 263 26.98 -25.74 -19.86
N ASN A 264 26.22 -26.56 -19.13
CA ASN A 264 26.67 -27.88 -18.68
C ASN A 264 26.75 -28.93 -19.78
N ASN A 265 26.09 -28.72 -20.93
CA ASN A 265 26.18 -29.63 -22.09
C ASN A 265 27.33 -29.27 -23.03
N ASP A 266 27.78 -28.00 -23.04
CA ASP A 266 28.88 -27.56 -23.93
C ASP A 266 30.27 -27.91 -23.36
N ASP A 267 30.40 -28.16 -22.06
CA ASP A 267 31.67 -28.53 -21.40
C ASP A 267 32.05 -30.03 -21.62
N ASP A 268 31.11 -30.88 -22.02
CA ASP A 268 31.39 -32.32 -22.25
C ASP A 268 31.85 -32.69 -23.68
N GLU A 269 31.84 -31.74 -24.63
CA GLU A 269 32.22 -32.01 -26.04
C GLU A 269 33.69 -31.74 -26.39
N ASP A 270 34.49 -31.13 -25.52
CA ASP A 270 35.87 -30.71 -25.86
C ASP A 270 36.97 -31.69 -25.37
N ASP A 271 36.66 -32.76 -24.65
CA ASP A 271 37.68 -33.68 -24.10
C ASP A 271 38.04 -34.89 -25.03
N ASP A 272 37.45 -35.02 -26.22
CA ASP A 272 37.71 -36.17 -27.13
C ASP A 272 38.55 -35.83 -28.36
N LYS A 273 39.38 -34.79 -28.36
CA LYS A 273 40.23 -34.42 -29.50
C LYS A 273 41.72 -34.37 -29.24
N ASP A 274 42.27 -35.19 -28.37
CA ASP A 274 43.73 -35.39 -28.30
C ASP A 274 44.06 -36.84 -27.89
N GLU A 275 43.99 -37.81 -28.87
CA GLU A 275 44.85 -39.00 -28.93
C GLU A 275 45.01 -39.49 -30.41
#